data_e1202952fcbf4a7b2a3058f575f19753
#
_entry.id   e1202952fcbf4a7b2a3058f575f19753
#
_cell.length_a   1.000
_cell.length_b   1.000
_cell.length_c   1.000
_cell.angle_alpha   90.00
_cell.angle_beta   90.00
_cell.angle_gamma   90.00
#
_symmetry.space_group_name_H-M   'P 1'
#
loop_
_entity.id
_entity.type
_entity.pdbx_description
1 polymer ?
#
loop_
_entity_poly.entity_id
_entity_poly.type
_entity_poly.pdbx_seq_one_letter_code
_entity_poly.pdbx_strand_id
1 'polypeptide(L)'
;MERSAWLHLLLTVYLWLISWIPLGNWNRQREGTLLQVLLGGRGIDVEDLGMLVFVTLPGVLFWLAYKRRSFWFALPALSLDVVWLIMQIESWWLPYILGTDKRWQLAYAKGPTTKLLPSFGNHVAPDGTHLVIHVLLIAALFTGVAGLRQVAKPTLTRTSAGGV
;
A
#
# COMPACT_ATOMS: atom_id res chain seq x y z
N MET A 1 4.41 -9.13 -14.57
CA MET A 1 5.00 -9.32 -13.23
C MET A 1 6.09 -8.30 -12.89
N GLU A 2 7.01 -7.98 -13.78
CA GLU A 2 8.06 -6.99 -13.49
C GLU A 2 7.49 -5.61 -13.10
N ARG A 3 6.57 -5.08 -13.90
CA ARG A 3 5.90 -3.78 -13.60
C ARG A 3 5.19 -3.80 -12.24
N SER A 4 4.57 -4.91 -11.89
CA SER A 4 3.91 -5.06 -10.59
C SER A 4 4.93 -5.05 -9.44
N ALA A 5 6.06 -5.75 -9.58
CA ALA A 5 7.12 -5.74 -8.58
C ALA A 5 7.69 -4.32 -8.36
N TRP A 6 7.89 -3.56 -9.44
CA TRP A 6 8.34 -2.16 -9.34
C TRP A 6 7.31 -1.24 -8.68
N LEU A 7 6.02 -1.42 -8.99
CA LEU A 7 4.96 -0.63 -8.33
C LEU A 7 4.87 -0.95 -6.84
N HIS A 8 5.01 -2.22 -6.44
CA HIS A 8 5.04 -2.59 -5.04
C HIS A 8 6.28 -2.06 -4.34
N LEU A 9 7.44 -2.07 -5.00
CA LEU A 9 8.63 -1.44 -4.46
C LEU A 9 8.42 0.07 -4.25
N LEU A 10 7.86 0.75 -5.26
CA LEU A 10 7.55 2.17 -5.16
C LEU A 10 6.58 2.46 -4.01
N LEU A 11 5.51 1.66 -3.89
CA LEU A 11 4.54 1.76 -2.81
C LEU A 11 5.21 1.56 -1.44
N THR A 12 6.04 0.53 -1.31
CA THR A 12 6.80 0.25 -0.09
C THR A 12 7.71 1.41 0.28
N VAL A 13 8.50 1.90 -0.67
CA VAL A 13 9.40 3.06 -0.45
C VAL A 13 8.60 4.30 -0.06
N TYR A 14 7.50 4.58 -0.76
CA TYR A 14 6.63 5.71 -0.42
C TYR A 14 6.10 5.62 1.00
N LEU A 15 5.61 4.44 1.41
CA LEU A 15 5.09 4.22 2.76
C LEU A 15 6.17 4.36 3.83
N TRP A 16 7.37 3.86 3.56
CA TRP A 16 8.52 4.08 4.44
C TRP A 16 8.84 5.57 4.57
N LEU A 17 8.90 6.29 3.45
CA LEU A 17 9.19 7.73 3.46
C LEU A 17 8.16 8.51 4.28
N ILE A 18 6.87 8.30 4.04
CA ILE A 18 5.83 9.03 4.77
C ILE A 18 5.69 8.63 6.24
N SER A 19 6.10 7.40 6.59
CA SER A 19 6.08 6.94 7.99
C SER A 19 7.24 7.50 8.82
N TRP A 20 8.36 7.82 8.18
CA TRP A 20 9.61 8.14 8.87
C TRP A 20 10.12 9.56 8.62
N ILE A 21 9.73 10.19 7.52
CA ILE A 21 10.20 11.53 7.15
C ILE A 21 9.04 12.53 7.29
N PRO A 22 9.22 13.59 8.07
CA PRO A 22 8.24 14.66 8.14
C PRO A 22 8.23 15.44 6.82
N LEU A 23 7.11 15.36 6.09
CA LEU A 23 6.88 16.06 4.84
C LEU A 23 5.94 17.26 5.02
N GLY A 24 6.01 17.90 6.18
CA GLY A 24 5.16 19.04 6.54
C GLY A 24 3.68 18.63 6.59
N ASN A 25 2.82 19.43 5.94
CA ASN A 25 1.38 19.15 5.90
C ASN A 25 0.99 17.98 4.98
N TRP A 26 1.94 17.37 4.27
CA TRP A 26 1.66 16.23 3.40
C TRP A 26 1.32 14.98 4.21
N ASN A 27 2.11 14.71 5.24
CA ASN A 27 1.83 13.65 6.19
C ASN A 27 1.72 14.23 7.60
N ARG A 28 0.74 13.76 8.36
CA ARG A 28 0.63 14.13 9.76
C ARG A 28 1.84 13.58 10.51
N GLN A 29 2.64 14.46 11.07
CA GLN A 29 3.73 14.03 11.96
C GLN A 29 3.11 13.31 13.18
N ARG A 30 3.31 12.00 13.27
CA ARG A 30 3.21 11.33 14.55
C ARG A 30 4.40 11.80 15.40
N GLU A 31 4.14 12.20 16.62
CA GLU A 31 5.19 12.30 17.62
C GLU A 31 5.84 10.92 17.71
N GLY A 32 7.11 10.78 17.32
CA GLY A 32 7.82 9.51 17.29
C GLY A 32 8.34 9.10 15.92
N THR A 33 8.69 10.06 15.05
CA THR A 33 9.37 9.76 13.77
C THR A 33 10.70 9.03 14.01
N LEU A 34 11.20 8.25 13.03
CA LEU A 34 12.51 7.59 13.11
C LEU A 34 13.60 8.54 13.57
N LEU A 35 13.54 9.79 13.13
CA LEU A 35 14.49 10.81 13.54
C LEU A 35 14.42 11.08 15.05
N GLN A 36 13.24 11.12 15.66
CA GLN A 36 13.06 11.27 17.11
C GLN A 36 13.50 10.00 17.85
N VAL A 37 13.25 8.82 17.30
CA VAL A 37 13.74 7.55 17.83
C VAL A 37 15.27 7.51 17.80
N LEU A 38 15.89 7.89 16.67
CA LEU A 38 17.36 7.91 16.52
C LEU A 38 18.03 9.00 17.36
N LEU A 39 17.34 10.11 17.63
CA LEU A 39 17.86 11.21 18.44
C LEU A 39 17.56 11.09 19.95
N GLY A 40 17.12 9.90 20.40
CA GLY A 40 16.88 9.64 21.82
C GLY A 40 15.46 9.87 22.29
N GLY A 41 14.51 9.91 21.37
CA GLY A 41 13.08 9.97 21.64
C GLY A 41 12.45 8.62 21.98
N ARG A 42 11.18 8.47 21.68
CA ARG A 42 10.38 7.29 21.92
C ARG A 42 10.90 6.05 21.16
N GLY A 43 10.93 4.90 21.79
CA GLY A 43 11.30 3.63 21.14
C GLY A 43 10.29 3.23 20.05
N ILE A 44 10.73 2.40 19.10
CA ILE A 44 9.86 1.75 18.12
C ILE A 44 8.91 0.84 18.89
N ASP A 45 7.62 1.04 18.76
CA ASP A 45 6.64 0.16 19.37
C ASP A 45 6.28 -1.02 18.44
N VAL A 46 5.56 -2.00 19.00
CA VAL A 46 5.16 -3.22 18.26
C VAL A 46 4.21 -2.89 17.12
N GLU A 47 3.41 -1.83 17.24
CA GLU A 47 2.47 -1.39 16.19
C GLU A 47 3.21 -0.82 15.00
N ASP A 48 4.25 0.00 15.24
CA ASP A 48 5.11 0.55 14.19
C ASP A 48 5.83 -0.56 13.43
N LEU A 49 6.36 -1.55 14.15
CA LEU A 49 7.01 -2.71 13.55
C LEU A 49 6.02 -3.57 12.75
N GLY A 50 4.83 -3.81 13.31
CA GLY A 50 3.76 -4.55 12.64
C GLY A 50 3.35 -3.87 11.33
N MET A 51 3.19 -2.55 11.34
CA MET A 51 2.87 -1.77 10.16
C MET A 51 3.98 -1.88 9.09
N LEU A 52 5.25 -1.76 9.48
CA LEU A 52 6.37 -1.89 8.57
C LEU A 52 6.43 -3.27 7.89
N VAL A 53 6.21 -4.33 8.66
CA VAL A 53 6.14 -5.69 8.12
C VAL A 53 4.97 -5.83 7.17
N PHE A 54 3.79 -5.38 7.57
CA PHE A 54 2.57 -5.46 6.75
C PHE A 54 2.72 -4.75 5.41
N VAL A 55 3.35 -3.58 5.40
CA VAL A 55 3.58 -2.78 4.20
C VAL A 55 4.67 -3.37 3.29
N THR A 56 5.72 -3.93 3.89
CA THR A 56 6.89 -4.45 3.16
C THR A 56 6.65 -5.85 2.59
N LEU A 57 5.89 -6.67 3.29
CA LEU A 57 5.69 -8.09 2.96
C LEU A 57 5.11 -8.32 1.55
N PRO A 58 4.06 -7.60 1.09
CA PRO A 58 3.57 -7.76 -0.28
C PRO A 58 4.65 -7.46 -1.34
N GLY A 59 5.43 -6.40 -1.13
CA GLY A 59 6.53 -6.03 -2.02
C GLY A 59 7.59 -7.13 -2.14
N VAL A 60 8.00 -7.72 -1.01
CA VAL A 60 8.95 -8.84 -0.99
C VAL A 60 8.36 -10.07 -1.68
N LEU A 61 7.12 -10.42 -1.39
CA LEU A 61 6.43 -11.55 -2.02
C LEU A 61 6.30 -11.36 -3.52
N PHE A 62 5.94 -10.17 -3.99
CA PHE A 62 5.89 -9.88 -5.43
C PHE A 62 7.26 -9.93 -6.10
N TRP A 63 8.29 -9.44 -5.43
CA TRP A 63 9.66 -9.57 -5.92
C TRP A 63 10.09 -11.02 -6.07
N LEU A 64 9.79 -11.86 -5.07
CA LEU A 64 10.04 -13.31 -5.13
C LEU A 64 9.21 -13.97 -6.23
N ALA A 65 7.95 -13.61 -6.38
CA ALA A 65 7.10 -14.10 -7.46
C ALA A 65 7.68 -13.76 -8.84
N TYR A 66 8.18 -12.55 -9.02
CA TYR A 66 8.84 -12.11 -10.25
C TYR A 66 10.12 -12.91 -10.52
N LYS A 67 11.03 -12.99 -9.53
CA LYS A 67 12.32 -13.67 -9.67
C LYS A 67 12.18 -15.16 -9.91
N ARG A 68 11.25 -15.81 -9.21
CA ARG A 68 11.05 -17.27 -9.27
C ARG A 68 9.97 -17.69 -10.26
N ARG A 69 9.31 -16.74 -10.92
CA ARG A 69 8.15 -16.98 -11.81
C ARG A 69 7.11 -17.89 -11.16
N SER A 70 6.86 -17.66 -9.88
CA SER A 70 6.05 -18.53 -9.04
C SER A 70 4.73 -17.88 -8.65
N PHE A 71 3.64 -18.53 -8.98
CA PHE A 71 2.30 -18.18 -8.57
C PHE A 71 2.12 -18.16 -7.04
N TRP A 72 2.79 -19.09 -6.35
CA TRP A 72 2.65 -19.28 -4.90
C TRP A 72 3.11 -18.09 -4.06
N PHE A 73 3.98 -17.25 -4.57
CA PHE A 73 4.36 -16.00 -3.92
C PHE A 73 3.45 -14.82 -4.31
N ALA A 74 2.94 -14.83 -5.55
CA ALA A 74 2.10 -13.75 -6.02
C ALA A 74 0.69 -13.77 -5.40
N LEU A 75 0.14 -14.95 -5.15
CA LEU A 75 -1.20 -15.10 -4.57
C LEU A 75 -1.30 -14.47 -3.18
N PRO A 76 -0.46 -14.81 -2.19
CA PRO A 76 -0.54 -14.17 -0.87
C PRO A 76 -0.23 -12.67 -0.93
N ALA A 77 0.66 -12.20 -1.83
CA ALA A 77 0.89 -10.77 -2.02
C ALA A 77 -0.38 -10.05 -2.44
N LEU A 78 -1.07 -10.55 -3.47
CA LEU A 78 -2.36 -9.99 -3.92
C LEU A 78 -3.43 -10.06 -2.84
N SER A 79 -3.48 -11.15 -2.07
CA SER A 79 -4.45 -11.27 -0.98
C SER A 79 -4.24 -10.19 0.08
N LEU A 80 -2.99 -9.92 0.46
CA LEU A 80 -2.65 -8.84 1.40
C LEU A 80 -3.02 -7.47 0.84
N ASP A 81 -2.75 -7.20 -0.46
CA ASP A 81 -3.14 -5.95 -1.10
C ASP A 81 -4.66 -5.75 -1.14
N VAL A 82 -5.43 -6.83 -1.41
CA VAL A 82 -6.90 -6.77 -1.38
C VAL A 82 -7.40 -6.46 0.02
N VAL A 83 -6.89 -7.15 1.04
CA VAL A 83 -7.24 -6.89 2.43
C VAL A 83 -6.92 -5.43 2.79
N TRP A 84 -5.74 -4.96 2.40
CA TRP A 84 -5.35 -3.59 2.65
C TRP A 84 -6.24 -2.58 1.93
N LEU A 85 -6.60 -2.83 0.67
CA LEU A 85 -7.52 -1.97 -0.08
C LEU A 85 -8.89 -1.90 0.60
N ILE A 86 -9.42 -3.03 1.09
CA ILE A 86 -10.67 -3.06 1.85
C ILE A 86 -10.56 -2.19 3.11
N MET A 87 -9.49 -2.34 3.88
CA MET A 87 -9.25 -1.52 5.07
C MET A 87 -9.15 -0.02 4.74
N GLN A 88 -8.54 0.34 3.61
CA GLN A 88 -8.47 1.72 3.14
C GLN A 88 -9.84 2.26 2.73
N ILE A 89 -10.67 1.45 2.07
CA ILE A 89 -12.05 1.84 1.70
C ILE A 89 -12.88 2.07 2.96
N GLU A 90 -12.83 1.17 3.93
CA GLU A 90 -13.55 1.30 5.21
C GLU A 90 -13.08 2.49 6.03
N SER A 91 -11.79 2.78 6.02
CA SER A 91 -11.22 3.85 6.85
C SER A 91 -11.40 5.24 6.26
N TRP A 92 -11.45 5.37 4.92
CA TRP A 92 -11.40 6.67 4.24
C TRP A 92 -12.55 6.90 3.28
N TRP A 93 -12.89 5.95 2.43
CA TRP A 93 -13.91 6.17 1.38
C TRP A 93 -15.34 6.03 1.91
N LEU A 94 -15.61 5.05 2.77
CA LEU A 94 -16.93 4.95 3.40
C LEU A 94 -17.24 6.17 4.27
N PRO A 95 -16.33 6.65 5.14
CA PRO A 95 -16.54 7.90 5.88
C PRO A 95 -16.70 9.13 4.98
N TYR A 96 -16.04 9.16 3.83
CA TYR A 96 -16.18 10.26 2.88
C TYR A 96 -17.54 10.25 2.16
N ILE A 97 -18.04 9.07 1.79
CA ILE A 97 -19.30 8.94 1.02
C ILE A 97 -20.51 8.95 1.96
N LEU A 98 -20.45 8.24 3.08
CA LEU A 98 -21.59 8.01 3.98
C LEU A 98 -21.59 8.92 5.21
N GLY A 99 -20.49 9.61 5.47
CA GLY A 99 -20.26 10.32 6.72
C GLY A 99 -19.76 9.38 7.84
N THR A 100 -19.30 9.96 8.95
CA THR A 100 -18.80 9.20 10.09
C THR A 100 -19.15 9.89 11.41
N ASP A 101 -19.34 9.10 12.46
CA ASP A 101 -19.45 9.52 13.86
C ASP A 101 -18.18 9.16 14.67
N LYS A 102 -17.22 8.47 14.06
CA LYS A 102 -15.99 8.03 14.73
C LYS A 102 -15.11 9.24 15.08
N ARG A 103 -14.90 9.45 16.38
CA ARG A 103 -14.15 10.59 16.93
C ARG A 103 -12.76 10.74 16.34
N TRP A 104 -12.04 9.64 16.12
CA TRP A 104 -10.70 9.68 15.57
C TRP A 104 -10.67 10.19 14.12
N GLN A 105 -11.67 9.82 13.29
CA GLN A 105 -11.79 10.29 11.92
C GLN A 105 -12.13 11.78 11.87
N LEU A 106 -13.08 12.22 12.70
CA LEU A 106 -13.43 13.63 12.82
C LEU A 106 -12.26 14.48 13.34
N ALA A 107 -11.48 13.95 14.28
CA ALA A 107 -10.26 14.60 14.76
C ALA A 107 -9.18 14.67 13.68
N TYR A 108 -9.04 13.62 12.87
CA TYR A 108 -8.13 13.60 11.73
C TYR A 108 -8.54 14.62 10.67
N ALA A 109 -9.84 14.77 10.39
CA ALA A 109 -10.36 15.75 9.45
C ALA A 109 -9.98 17.20 9.80
N LYS A 110 -9.85 17.50 11.08
CA LYS A 110 -9.46 18.81 11.60
C LYS A 110 -7.92 19.00 11.65
N GLY A 111 -7.16 17.94 11.44
CA GLY A 111 -5.69 17.99 11.50
C GLY A 111 -5.07 18.76 10.31
N PRO A 112 -3.82 19.20 10.45
CA PRO A 112 -3.11 20.01 9.45
C PRO A 112 -2.56 19.14 8.30
N THR A 113 -3.39 18.28 7.69
CA THR A 113 -2.97 17.45 6.55
C THR A 113 -3.45 18.05 5.23
N THR A 114 -2.67 17.90 4.17
CA THR A 114 -3.03 18.35 2.83
C THR A 114 -4.20 17.51 2.30
N LYS A 115 -5.36 18.15 2.14
CA LYS A 115 -6.56 17.51 1.59
C LYS A 115 -6.73 17.92 0.14
N LEU A 116 -6.82 16.95 -0.75
CA LEU A 116 -7.05 17.17 -2.17
C LEU A 116 -8.55 17.15 -2.51
N LEU A 117 -9.39 16.58 -1.64
CA LEU A 117 -10.82 16.56 -1.74
C LEU A 117 -11.45 17.41 -0.63
N PRO A 118 -12.57 18.10 -0.88
CA PRO A 118 -13.27 18.88 0.13
C PRO A 118 -13.90 17.96 1.18
N SER A 119 -13.74 18.29 2.47
CA SER A 119 -14.53 17.70 3.56
C SER A 119 -15.74 18.56 3.83
N PHE A 120 -16.89 17.97 4.15
CA PHE A 120 -18.14 18.70 4.44
C PHE A 120 -18.94 17.99 5.55
N GLY A 121 -19.35 18.74 6.56
CA GLY A 121 -20.06 18.18 7.71
C GLY A 121 -19.25 17.09 8.39
N ASN A 122 -19.80 15.88 8.51
CA ASN A 122 -19.15 14.69 9.04
C ASN A 122 -18.53 13.78 7.98
N HIS A 123 -18.47 14.24 6.71
CA HIS A 123 -17.82 13.54 5.61
C HIS A 123 -16.33 13.88 5.56
N VAL A 124 -15.49 12.91 5.92
CA VAL A 124 -14.06 13.08 6.09
C VAL A 124 -13.32 12.66 4.83
N ALA A 125 -12.74 13.63 4.11
CA ALA A 125 -11.95 13.34 2.93
C ALA A 125 -10.62 12.68 3.29
N PRO A 126 -10.16 11.69 2.49
CA PRO A 126 -8.78 11.20 2.58
C PRO A 126 -7.82 12.35 2.24
N ASP A 127 -6.69 12.42 2.91
CA ASP A 127 -5.64 13.38 2.59
C ASP A 127 -4.81 12.93 1.37
N GLY A 128 -3.89 13.81 0.94
CA GLY A 128 -3.05 13.55 -0.22
C GLY A 128 -2.21 12.30 -0.09
N THR A 129 -1.73 12.00 1.12
CA THR A 129 -0.96 10.78 1.41
C THR A 129 -1.77 9.52 1.13
N HIS A 130 -2.99 9.44 1.67
CA HIS A 130 -3.87 8.29 1.46
C HIS A 130 -4.33 8.17 0.01
N LEU A 131 -4.57 9.29 -0.68
CA LEU A 131 -4.89 9.25 -2.12
C LEU A 131 -3.75 8.63 -2.95
N VAL A 132 -2.50 8.99 -2.67
CA VAL A 132 -1.34 8.39 -3.36
C VAL A 132 -1.24 6.90 -3.06
N ILE A 133 -1.44 6.49 -1.79
CA ILE A 133 -1.48 5.07 -1.41
C ILE A 133 -2.55 4.32 -2.21
N HIS A 134 -3.77 4.87 -2.29
CA HIS A 134 -4.86 4.23 -3.03
C HIS A 134 -4.53 4.05 -4.52
N VAL A 135 -4.00 5.08 -5.17
CA VAL A 135 -3.62 5.01 -6.59
C VAL A 135 -2.54 3.96 -6.82
N LEU A 136 -1.49 3.95 -6.00
CA LEU A 136 -0.40 2.99 -6.12
C LEU A 136 -0.87 1.56 -5.83
N LEU A 137 -1.69 1.37 -4.79
CA LEU A 137 -2.22 0.05 -4.41
C LEU A 137 -3.14 -0.52 -5.50
N ILE A 138 -4.04 0.30 -6.05
CA ILE A 138 -4.92 -0.10 -7.16
C ILE A 138 -4.08 -0.47 -8.40
N ALA A 139 -3.10 0.37 -8.76
CA ALA A 139 -2.22 0.08 -9.90
C ALA A 139 -1.41 -1.20 -9.68
N ALA A 140 -0.93 -1.44 -8.45
CA ALA A 140 -0.21 -2.65 -8.07
C ALA A 140 -1.10 -3.89 -8.18
N LEU A 141 -2.34 -3.83 -7.70
CA LEU A 141 -3.33 -4.90 -7.84
C LEU A 141 -3.63 -5.23 -9.31
N PHE A 142 -3.94 -4.22 -10.13
CA PHE A 142 -4.23 -4.45 -11.55
C PHE A 142 -3.04 -5.09 -12.29
N THR A 143 -1.84 -4.57 -12.08
CA THR A 143 -0.64 -5.13 -12.71
C THR A 143 -0.27 -6.50 -12.15
N GLY A 144 -0.55 -6.75 -10.87
CA GLY A 144 -0.38 -8.04 -10.21
C GLY A 144 -1.28 -9.12 -10.80
N VAL A 145 -2.57 -8.84 -10.93
CA VAL A 145 -3.55 -9.74 -11.56
C VAL A 145 -3.19 -10.01 -13.03
N ALA A 146 -2.80 -8.97 -13.78
CA ALA A 146 -2.34 -9.15 -15.16
C ALA A 146 -1.07 -10.00 -15.23
N GLY A 147 -0.14 -9.83 -14.29
CA GLY A 147 1.06 -10.65 -14.17
C GLY A 147 0.78 -12.11 -13.85
N LEU A 148 -0.19 -12.40 -12.98
CA LEU A 148 -0.62 -13.76 -12.68
C LEU A 148 -1.14 -14.49 -13.91
N ARG A 149 -1.95 -13.83 -14.72
CA ARG A 149 -2.48 -14.39 -15.96
C ARG A 149 -1.38 -14.82 -16.94
N GLN A 150 -0.25 -14.12 -16.93
CA GLN A 150 0.90 -14.48 -17.78
C GLN A 150 1.66 -15.70 -17.27
N VAL A 151 1.75 -15.89 -15.95
CA VAL A 151 2.42 -17.04 -15.33
C VAL A 151 1.54 -18.29 -15.39
N ALA A 152 0.22 -18.11 -15.28
CA ALA A 152 -0.74 -19.22 -15.33
C ALA A 152 -0.96 -19.79 -16.75
N LYS A 153 -0.54 -19.08 -17.81
CA LYS A 153 -0.60 -19.63 -19.17
C LYS A 153 0.45 -20.75 -19.31
N PRO A 154 0.04 -22.01 -19.53
CA PRO A 154 0.99 -23.09 -19.81
C PRO A 154 1.83 -22.67 -21.02
N THR A 155 3.13 -22.82 -20.92
CA THR A 155 4.03 -22.74 -22.08
C THR A 155 3.63 -23.91 -22.97
N LEU A 156 2.71 -23.68 -23.90
CA LEU A 156 2.43 -24.65 -24.96
C LEU A 156 3.77 -24.88 -25.64
N THR A 157 4.33 -25.99 -25.30
CA THR A 157 5.58 -26.57 -25.74
C THR A 157 5.70 -26.43 -27.25
N ARG A 158 6.71 -25.73 -27.66
CA ARG A 158 7.34 -25.86 -28.97
C ARG A 158 7.98 -27.26 -29.07
N THR A 159 7.18 -28.29 -28.99
CA THR A 159 7.53 -29.65 -29.34
C THR A 159 6.90 -29.96 -30.68
N SER A 160 7.45 -29.39 -31.75
CA SER A 160 7.30 -29.96 -33.08
C SER A 160 8.18 -29.17 -34.06
N ALA A 161 9.37 -29.63 -34.27
CA ALA A 161 10.06 -29.62 -35.55
C ALA A 161 11.49 -30.14 -35.33
N GLY A 162 11.60 -31.39 -35.15
CA GLY A 162 12.85 -32.14 -35.09
C GLY A 162 12.59 -33.57 -35.52
N GLY A 163 11.99 -33.70 -36.66
CA GLY A 163 11.81 -34.98 -37.30
C GLY A 163 11.86 -34.80 -38.82
N VAL A 164 13.00 -34.99 -39.39
CA VAL A 164 13.33 -35.82 -40.57
C VAL A 164 14.84 -35.80 -40.70
#